data_eb5f229d427f5e621f6b97487a133070
#
_entry.id   eb5f229d427f5e621f6b97487a133070
#
_cell.length_a   1.000
_cell.length_b   1.000
_cell.length_c   1.000
_cell.angle_alpha   90.00
_cell.angle_beta   90.00
_cell.angle_gamma   90.00
#
_symmetry.space_group_name_H-M   'P 1'
#
loop_
_entity.id
_entity.type
_entity.pdbx_description
1 polymer ?
#
loop_
_entity_poly.entity_id
_entity_poly.type
_entity_poly.pdbx_seq_one_letter_code
_entity_poly.pdbx_strand_id
1 'polypeptide(L)'
;MISIIIYCYNNEHIQHTIDGILNTVPEDLLSEILICNDGAGEINSKFDQLINDKRIGRAKSWNKAINKTSSDTLIFINQCSKFSDSWVFDVIKELDENPNSIVSPAGHKLNTQLWSSNGNKVESYKIDWGLTPIESNYDDTVLANPTCFAIKKDRLLEIGGFDNGMEHGAGVITDASLKNILLGGSVKILKSCSVSSESVPYQPNHKNTIANNARIAETWLDEYAYRFYDFIEIDKNTIDTGSIAVCLDLKQQQQYDIKWLISKYIPELSGIYDLQNIADNKSIAIICDGPSIDYIDKNLIFRNHLVIGIDYMGLHYDCDYVITLAANVVNDLLEKYSSDQIIVPNIMYSGSGMCLASHIDDGLIQFNIDEEGSLPEKIRPPFCNFKSPVHCAVHIAAFMGADNIMLYGFDNKIINDKSHTTKIEFYNDGHYWPNNENTSKIFTFYEQGLDSLGKLLIKNNIKLLRMNYV
;
A
#
# COMPACT_ATOMS: atom_id res chain seq x y z
N MET A 1 -10.53 27.34 -22.58
CA MET A 1 -11.85 26.68 -22.76
C MET A 1 -11.75 25.24 -22.27
N ILE A 2 -12.79 24.72 -21.61
CA ILE A 2 -12.84 23.38 -21.06
C ILE A 2 -14.04 22.60 -21.60
N SER A 3 -13.88 21.29 -21.77
CA SER A 3 -14.98 20.36 -21.99
C SER A 3 -15.23 19.56 -20.72
N ILE A 4 -16.44 19.54 -20.23
CA ILE A 4 -16.84 18.76 -19.05
C ILE A 4 -17.56 17.50 -19.51
N ILE A 5 -17.07 16.34 -19.06
CA ILE A 5 -17.56 15.02 -19.40
C ILE A 5 -18.17 14.38 -18.16
N ILE A 6 -19.49 14.19 -18.14
CA ILE A 6 -20.21 13.61 -17.02
C ILE A 6 -20.50 12.14 -17.32
N TYR A 7 -19.99 11.22 -16.49
CA TYR A 7 -20.34 9.80 -16.59
C TYR A 7 -21.62 9.52 -15.80
N CYS A 8 -22.60 8.94 -16.48
CA CYS A 8 -23.92 8.68 -15.93
C CYS A 8 -24.37 7.25 -16.25
N TYR A 9 -24.60 6.44 -15.22
CA TYR A 9 -25.19 5.09 -15.31
C TYR A 9 -26.50 4.96 -14.51
N ASN A 10 -26.86 6.03 -13.80
CA ASN A 10 -28.09 6.22 -13.05
C ASN A 10 -28.43 7.71 -13.16
N ASN A 11 -29.67 8.09 -13.43
CA ASN A 11 -30.06 9.46 -13.71
C ASN A 11 -30.53 10.24 -12.46
N GLU A 12 -30.46 9.64 -11.27
CA GLU A 12 -31.10 10.17 -10.05
C GLU A 12 -30.66 11.59 -9.66
N HIS A 13 -29.37 11.92 -9.76
CA HIS A 13 -28.82 13.20 -9.31
C HIS A 13 -28.12 14.01 -10.42
N ILE A 14 -28.27 13.62 -11.67
CA ILE A 14 -27.55 14.26 -12.79
C ILE A 14 -27.87 15.73 -12.92
N GLN A 15 -29.14 16.13 -12.73
CA GLN A 15 -29.56 17.53 -12.86
C GLN A 15 -28.89 18.41 -11.79
N HIS A 16 -28.82 17.94 -10.55
CA HIS A 16 -28.13 18.68 -9.47
C HIS A 16 -26.65 18.90 -9.77
N THR A 17 -25.99 17.91 -10.40
CA THR A 17 -24.60 18.02 -10.83
C THR A 17 -24.46 19.06 -11.94
N ILE A 18 -25.33 19.02 -12.94
CA ILE A 18 -25.36 20.01 -14.04
C ILE A 18 -25.57 21.41 -13.49
N ASP A 19 -26.56 21.60 -12.62
CA ASP A 19 -26.84 22.90 -12.01
C ASP A 19 -25.65 23.39 -11.19
N GLY A 20 -24.98 22.51 -10.45
CA GLY A 20 -23.75 22.82 -9.72
C GLY A 20 -22.62 23.28 -10.62
N ILE A 21 -22.43 22.64 -11.77
CA ILE A 21 -21.44 23.05 -12.78
C ILE A 21 -21.79 24.44 -13.32
N LEU A 22 -23.02 24.66 -13.75
CA LEU A 22 -23.46 25.94 -14.34
C LEU A 22 -23.39 27.11 -13.34
N ASN A 23 -23.52 26.84 -12.05
CA ASN A 23 -23.40 27.85 -11.01
C ASN A 23 -21.97 28.17 -10.60
N THR A 24 -21.01 27.29 -10.87
CA THR A 24 -19.62 27.41 -10.39
C THR A 24 -18.59 27.53 -11.50
N VAL A 25 -18.97 27.28 -12.75
CA VAL A 25 -18.10 27.39 -13.93
C VAL A 25 -18.56 28.57 -14.78
N PRO A 26 -17.73 29.60 -15.00
CA PRO A 26 -18.06 30.70 -15.88
C PRO A 26 -18.36 30.27 -17.32
N GLU A 27 -19.35 30.90 -17.92
CA GLU A 27 -19.81 30.55 -19.28
C GLU A 27 -18.72 30.73 -20.34
N ASP A 28 -17.87 31.72 -20.19
CA ASP A 28 -16.74 32.03 -21.08
C ASP A 28 -15.59 31.01 -21.02
N LEU A 29 -15.52 30.22 -19.95
CA LEU A 29 -14.57 29.11 -19.82
C LEU A 29 -15.14 27.79 -20.37
N LEU A 30 -16.45 27.61 -20.33
CA LEU A 30 -17.14 26.37 -20.68
C LEU A 30 -17.39 26.26 -22.18
N SER A 31 -16.71 25.34 -22.85
CA SER A 31 -16.96 25.05 -24.27
C SER A 31 -18.20 24.17 -24.43
N GLU A 32 -18.27 23.12 -23.62
CA GLU A 32 -19.35 22.12 -23.72
C GLU A 32 -19.49 21.30 -22.46
N ILE A 33 -20.69 20.75 -22.24
CA ILE A 33 -20.96 19.65 -21.32
C ILE A 33 -21.41 18.46 -22.17
N LEU A 34 -20.72 17.33 -22.02
CA LEU A 34 -21.03 16.08 -22.71
C LEU A 34 -21.40 15.01 -21.68
N ILE A 35 -22.61 14.45 -21.79
CA ILE A 35 -23.10 13.41 -20.88
C ILE A 35 -22.83 12.04 -21.51
N CYS A 36 -21.99 11.23 -20.88
CA CYS A 36 -21.82 9.82 -21.19
C CYS A 36 -22.95 9.01 -20.52
N ASN A 37 -24.06 8.84 -21.20
CA ASN A 37 -25.19 8.03 -20.74
C ASN A 37 -24.89 6.54 -20.98
N ASP A 38 -24.42 5.86 -19.94
CA ASP A 38 -23.99 4.46 -19.99
C ASP A 38 -25.10 3.53 -19.46
N GLY A 39 -26.28 3.60 -20.07
CA GLY A 39 -27.43 2.79 -19.70
C GLY A 39 -28.27 3.35 -18.56
N ALA A 40 -28.20 4.66 -18.30
CA ALA A 40 -29.00 5.32 -17.26
C ALA A 40 -30.48 5.51 -17.65
N GLY A 41 -30.88 5.14 -18.84
CA GLY A 41 -32.20 5.43 -19.38
C GLY A 41 -32.30 6.83 -19.95
N GLU A 42 -33.52 7.38 -20.01
CA GLU A 42 -33.74 8.72 -20.55
C GLU A 42 -33.26 9.79 -19.59
N ILE A 43 -32.42 10.69 -20.10
CA ILE A 43 -31.94 11.87 -19.38
C ILE A 43 -32.50 13.10 -20.10
N ASN A 44 -33.38 13.82 -19.46
CA ASN A 44 -33.92 15.08 -19.97
C ASN A 44 -32.89 16.20 -19.73
N SER A 45 -32.05 16.47 -20.73
CA SER A 45 -31.03 17.52 -20.66
C SER A 45 -30.90 18.23 -22.01
N LYS A 46 -30.59 19.54 -21.96
CA LYS A 46 -30.27 20.33 -23.17
C LYS A 46 -28.89 20.10 -23.71
N PHE A 47 -28.04 19.36 -22.97
CA PHE A 47 -26.66 19.09 -23.33
C PHE A 47 -26.53 17.83 -24.14
N ASP A 48 -25.48 17.75 -24.97
CA ASP A 48 -25.19 16.61 -25.82
C ASP A 48 -24.97 15.34 -25.01
N GLN A 49 -25.51 14.25 -25.53
CA GLN A 49 -25.40 12.94 -24.89
C GLN A 49 -24.75 11.92 -25.83
N LEU A 50 -23.84 11.13 -25.25
CA LEU A 50 -23.34 9.89 -25.80
C LEU A 50 -24.10 8.74 -25.17
N ILE A 51 -25.13 8.24 -25.87
CA ILE A 51 -26.00 7.19 -25.36
C ILE A 51 -25.42 5.83 -25.76
N ASN A 52 -25.22 4.95 -24.78
CA ASN A 52 -24.94 3.55 -24.98
C ASN A 52 -26.21 2.74 -24.73
N ASP A 53 -26.62 1.91 -25.69
CA ASP A 53 -27.83 1.07 -25.57
C ASP A 53 -27.76 0.10 -24.38
N LYS A 54 -26.56 -0.25 -23.97
CA LYS A 54 -26.26 -1.04 -22.79
C LYS A 54 -25.02 -0.49 -22.08
N ARG A 55 -24.89 -0.80 -20.80
CA ARG A 55 -23.74 -0.40 -20.00
C ARG A 55 -22.44 -1.02 -20.55
N ILE A 56 -21.54 -0.18 -21.05
CA ILE A 56 -20.22 -0.58 -21.60
C ILE A 56 -19.05 -0.26 -20.68
N GLY A 57 -19.28 0.49 -19.62
CA GLY A 57 -18.29 0.89 -18.63
C GLY A 57 -17.66 2.27 -18.87
N ARG A 58 -17.08 2.78 -17.81
CA ARG A 58 -16.55 4.14 -17.72
C ARG A 58 -15.43 4.40 -18.74
N ALA A 59 -14.44 3.52 -18.85
CA ALA A 59 -13.31 3.69 -19.75
C ALA A 59 -13.74 3.84 -21.21
N LYS A 60 -14.57 2.91 -21.68
CA LYS A 60 -15.09 2.93 -23.05
C LYS A 60 -15.95 4.14 -23.34
N SER A 61 -16.82 4.55 -22.38
CA SER A 61 -17.69 5.72 -22.52
C SER A 61 -16.87 7.00 -22.56
N TRP A 62 -15.86 7.16 -21.71
CA TRP A 62 -14.99 8.32 -21.72
C TRP A 62 -14.11 8.40 -22.97
N ASN A 63 -13.57 7.29 -23.45
CA ASN A 63 -12.80 7.28 -24.71
C ASN A 63 -13.65 7.71 -25.92
N LYS A 64 -14.93 7.34 -25.97
CA LYS A 64 -15.85 7.87 -26.97
C LYS A 64 -16.04 9.38 -26.84
N ALA A 65 -16.13 9.91 -25.59
CA ALA A 65 -16.30 11.32 -25.32
C ALA A 65 -15.08 12.15 -25.73
N ILE A 66 -13.86 11.69 -25.40
CA ILE A 66 -12.61 12.36 -25.76
C ILE A 66 -12.55 12.68 -27.25
N ASN A 67 -13.01 11.75 -28.10
CA ASN A 67 -12.99 11.93 -29.56
C ASN A 67 -14.03 12.95 -30.07
N LYS A 68 -15.04 13.29 -29.24
CA LYS A 68 -16.08 14.27 -29.60
C LYS A 68 -15.81 15.67 -29.03
N THR A 69 -15.02 15.77 -27.98
CA THR A 69 -14.71 17.05 -27.36
C THR A 69 -13.75 17.89 -28.19
N SER A 70 -13.93 19.21 -28.15
CA SER A 70 -13.14 20.18 -28.93
C SER A 70 -12.06 20.91 -28.10
N SER A 71 -12.17 20.90 -26.75
CA SER A 71 -11.28 21.65 -25.87
C SER A 71 -9.98 20.93 -25.56
N ASP A 72 -8.93 21.70 -25.25
CA ASP A 72 -7.61 21.19 -24.84
C ASP A 72 -7.59 20.70 -23.41
N THR A 73 -8.53 21.13 -22.58
CA THR A 73 -8.66 20.72 -21.16
C THR A 73 -9.95 19.95 -20.98
N LEU A 74 -9.82 18.70 -20.50
CA LEU A 74 -10.93 17.81 -20.24
C LEU A 74 -11.12 17.65 -18.73
N ILE A 75 -12.37 17.77 -18.28
CA ILE A 75 -12.74 17.53 -16.89
C ILE A 75 -13.76 16.40 -16.83
N PHE A 76 -13.42 15.34 -16.10
CA PHE A 76 -14.25 14.15 -15.93
C PHE A 76 -14.94 14.20 -14.57
N ILE A 77 -16.24 13.99 -14.56
CA ILE A 77 -17.09 14.15 -13.37
C ILE A 77 -18.05 12.96 -13.26
N ASN A 78 -18.32 12.52 -12.03
CA ASN A 78 -19.39 11.56 -11.75
C ASN A 78 -20.75 12.27 -11.66
N GLN A 79 -21.81 11.55 -11.97
CA GLN A 79 -23.21 12.04 -12.03
C GLN A 79 -23.77 12.64 -10.74
N CYS A 80 -23.20 12.35 -9.58
CA CYS A 80 -23.64 12.84 -8.28
C CYS A 80 -22.50 13.62 -7.62
N SER A 81 -22.33 14.89 -8.01
CA SER A 81 -21.22 15.72 -7.57
C SER A 81 -21.67 17.14 -7.24
N LYS A 82 -21.10 17.67 -6.15
CA LYS A 82 -21.26 19.06 -5.71
C LYS A 82 -19.90 19.71 -5.56
N PHE A 83 -19.75 20.93 -6.03
CA PHE A 83 -18.48 21.65 -6.10
C PHE A 83 -18.42 22.81 -5.11
N SER A 84 -17.20 23.13 -4.63
CA SER A 84 -16.92 24.41 -3.98
C SER A 84 -16.91 25.56 -5.00
N ASP A 85 -17.06 26.78 -4.52
CA ASP A 85 -16.94 27.95 -5.38
C ASP A 85 -15.52 28.05 -5.98
N SER A 86 -15.44 28.55 -7.21
CA SER A 86 -14.18 28.83 -7.91
C SER A 86 -13.25 27.63 -8.15
N TRP A 87 -13.68 26.40 -7.89
CA TRP A 87 -12.88 25.19 -8.04
C TRP A 87 -12.21 25.04 -9.41
N VAL A 88 -12.90 25.46 -10.46
CA VAL A 88 -12.44 25.31 -11.84
C VAL A 88 -11.22 26.17 -12.15
N PHE A 89 -11.12 27.35 -11.54
CA PHE A 89 -9.97 28.25 -11.74
C PHE A 89 -8.69 27.65 -11.16
N ASP A 90 -8.76 27.07 -9.97
CA ASP A 90 -7.62 26.43 -9.35
C ASP A 90 -7.13 25.23 -10.19
N VAL A 91 -8.08 24.42 -10.69
CA VAL A 91 -7.78 23.28 -11.55
C VAL A 91 -7.13 23.71 -12.88
N ILE A 92 -7.68 24.71 -13.56
CA ILE A 92 -7.12 25.22 -14.83
C ILE A 92 -5.73 25.80 -14.60
N LYS A 93 -5.54 26.64 -13.57
CA LYS A 93 -4.26 27.23 -13.23
C LYS A 93 -3.19 26.16 -13.02
N GLU A 94 -3.49 25.12 -12.23
CA GLU A 94 -2.54 24.05 -11.97
C GLU A 94 -2.19 23.26 -13.26
N LEU A 95 -3.18 23.02 -14.14
CA LEU A 95 -2.93 22.33 -15.41
C LEU A 95 -2.14 23.20 -16.41
N ASP A 96 -2.26 24.51 -16.36
CA ASP A 96 -1.48 25.41 -17.22
C ASP A 96 -0.03 25.50 -16.74
N GLU A 97 0.20 25.46 -15.43
CA GLU A 97 1.54 25.41 -14.83
C GLU A 97 2.20 24.02 -14.98
N ASN A 98 1.40 22.94 -14.93
CA ASN A 98 1.84 21.55 -14.97
C ASN A 98 1.02 20.72 -15.99
N PRO A 99 1.23 20.86 -17.29
CA PRO A 99 0.36 20.30 -18.34
C PRO A 99 0.35 18.76 -18.42
N ASN A 100 1.37 18.11 -17.85
CA ASN A 100 1.45 16.63 -17.79
C ASN A 100 0.83 16.04 -16.52
N SER A 101 0.10 16.85 -15.75
CA SER A 101 -0.55 16.39 -14.51
C SER A 101 -1.99 15.93 -14.75
N ILE A 102 -2.44 14.99 -13.90
CA ILE A 102 -3.85 14.80 -13.60
C ILE A 102 -4.14 15.61 -12.33
N VAL A 103 -5.09 16.53 -12.40
CA VAL A 103 -5.40 17.45 -11.30
C VAL A 103 -6.82 17.21 -10.80
N SER A 104 -6.99 17.16 -9.50
CA SER A 104 -8.30 16.92 -8.85
C SER A 104 -8.55 17.90 -7.73
N PRO A 105 -9.79 18.34 -7.50
CA PRO A 105 -10.20 18.93 -6.23
C PRO A 105 -10.13 17.88 -5.10
N ALA A 106 -9.93 18.33 -3.86
CA ALA A 106 -10.03 17.46 -2.69
C ALA A 106 -11.45 16.88 -2.54
N GLY A 107 -11.52 15.67 -1.96
CA GLY A 107 -12.77 14.92 -1.84
C GLY A 107 -13.54 15.20 -0.55
N HIS A 108 -14.87 15.14 -0.61
CA HIS A 108 -15.75 15.04 0.55
C HIS A 108 -16.85 14.01 0.29
N LYS A 109 -17.44 13.45 1.36
CA LYS A 109 -18.68 12.71 1.26
C LYS A 109 -19.83 13.70 1.06
N LEU A 110 -20.80 13.34 0.22
CA LEU A 110 -22.01 14.10 -0.04
C LEU A 110 -23.18 13.45 0.71
N ASN A 111 -23.88 14.24 1.51
CA ASN A 111 -25.22 13.88 1.97
C ASN A 111 -26.22 14.24 0.87
N THR A 112 -26.76 13.27 0.17
CA THR A 112 -27.64 13.48 -0.99
C THR A 112 -29.02 14.02 -0.59
N GLN A 113 -29.50 13.76 0.62
CA GLN A 113 -30.77 14.28 1.12
C GLN A 113 -30.71 15.80 1.41
N LEU A 114 -29.57 16.24 1.98
CA LEU A 114 -29.37 17.67 2.32
C LEU A 114 -28.58 18.41 1.24
N TRP A 115 -28.06 17.71 0.25
CA TRP A 115 -27.15 18.20 -0.78
C TRP A 115 -25.98 19.02 -0.19
N SER A 116 -25.36 18.50 0.86
CA SER A 116 -24.30 19.15 1.63
C SER A 116 -23.09 18.25 1.81
N SER A 117 -21.91 18.86 1.86
CA SER A 117 -20.67 18.16 2.18
C SER A 117 -20.71 17.60 3.61
N ASN A 118 -20.22 16.39 3.79
CA ASN A 118 -20.20 15.69 5.08
C ASN A 118 -18.86 15.00 5.29
N GLY A 119 -18.44 14.85 6.54
CA GLY A 119 -17.20 14.18 6.93
C GLY A 119 -15.94 14.98 6.68
N ASN A 120 -14.79 14.32 6.86
CA ASN A 120 -13.47 14.90 6.67
C ASN A 120 -13.16 15.10 5.18
N LYS A 121 -12.33 16.10 4.91
CA LYS A 121 -11.78 16.35 3.59
C LYS A 121 -10.71 15.32 3.28
N VAL A 122 -10.78 14.70 2.11
CA VAL A 122 -9.77 13.76 1.62
C VAL A 122 -8.82 14.53 0.71
N GLU A 123 -7.57 14.62 1.11
CA GLU A 123 -6.56 15.46 0.46
C GLU A 123 -5.52 14.66 -0.32
N SER A 124 -5.50 13.35 -0.18
CA SER A 124 -4.66 12.44 -0.98
C SER A 124 -5.22 11.03 -1.02
N TYR A 125 -4.79 10.25 -2.00
CA TYR A 125 -5.11 8.83 -2.15
C TYR A 125 -3.84 8.03 -2.43
N LYS A 126 -3.71 6.89 -1.73
CA LYS A 126 -2.71 5.86 -1.96
C LYS A 126 -3.37 4.57 -2.43
N ILE A 127 -2.59 3.54 -2.66
CA ILE A 127 -3.07 2.19 -2.97
C ILE A 127 -2.42 1.17 -2.03
N ASP A 128 -3.10 0.05 -1.81
CA ASP A 128 -2.52 -1.18 -1.27
C ASP A 128 -2.07 -2.13 -2.39
N TRP A 129 -1.57 -3.30 -2.03
CA TRP A 129 -1.22 -4.33 -3.02
C TRP A 129 -2.44 -4.90 -3.78
N GLY A 130 -3.65 -4.75 -3.27
CA GLY A 130 -4.89 -5.05 -3.97
C GLY A 130 -5.32 -3.97 -4.96
N LEU A 131 -4.50 -2.90 -5.11
CA LEU A 131 -4.80 -1.72 -5.92
C LEU A 131 -6.08 -1.00 -5.48
N THR A 132 -6.43 -1.15 -4.19
CA THR A 132 -7.57 -0.50 -3.57
C THR A 132 -7.20 0.94 -3.21
N PRO A 133 -8.01 1.93 -3.60
CA PRO A 133 -7.81 3.31 -3.16
C PRO A 133 -7.93 3.45 -1.63
N ILE A 134 -6.91 4.02 -1.00
CA ILE A 134 -6.86 4.32 0.43
C ILE A 134 -6.80 5.83 0.60
N GLU A 135 -7.73 6.38 1.39
CA GLU A 135 -7.71 7.79 1.79
C GLU A 135 -6.49 8.06 2.67
N SER A 136 -5.76 9.13 2.39
CA SER A 136 -4.52 9.49 3.08
C SER A 136 -4.51 10.98 3.39
N ASN A 137 -3.74 11.38 4.38
CA ASN A 137 -3.54 12.78 4.76
C ASN A 137 -2.10 13.25 4.46
N TYR A 138 -1.36 12.51 3.66
CA TYR A 138 -0.01 12.90 3.22
C TYR A 138 -0.08 13.92 2.09
N ASP A 139 1.01 14.64 1.87
CA ASP A 139 1.07 15.66 0.81
C ASP A 139 1.13 15.05 -0.58
N ASP A 140 1.71 13.86 -0.72
CA ASP A 140 1.83 13.16 -1.99
C ASP A 140 0.64 12.22 -2.24
N THR A 141 0.12 12.23 -3.45
CA THR A 141 -0.97 11.37 -3.90
C THR A 141 -0.55 10.52 -5.09
N VAL A 142 -0.99 9.27 -5.11
CA VAL A 142 -0.78 8.34 -6.24
C VAL A 142 -1.98 8.33 -7.18
N LEU A 143 -3.18 8.61 -6.64
CA LEU A 143 -4.42 8.54 -7.39
C LEU A 143 -5.12 9.90 -7.45
N ALA A 144 -5.73 10.16 -8.59
CA ALA A 144 -6.68 11.25 -8.74
C ALA A 144 -7.98 10.94 -7.96
N ASN A 145 -8.69 11.99 -7.57
CA ASN A 145 -10.02 11.85 -6.98
C ASN A 145 -10.98 11.19 -8.00
N PRO A 146 -11.56 10.04 -7.70
CA PRO A 146 -12.40 9.30 -8.64
C PRO A 146 -13.72 10.02 -8.99
N THR A 147 -14.06 11.09 -8.25
CA THR A 147 -15.28 11.86 -8.47
C THR A 147 -15.11 12.94 -9.52
N CYS A 148 -13.97 13.65 -9.46
CA CYS A 148 -13.67 14.76 -10.37
C CYS A 148 -12.17 14.87 -10.57
N PHE A 149 -11.73 14.85 -11.81
CA PHE A 149 -10.35 15.14 -12.19
C PHE A 149 -10.29 15.80 -13.58
N ALA A 150 -9.21 16.50 -13.82
CA ALA A 150 -8.94 17.18 -15.07
C ALA A 150 -7.56 16.80 -15.61
N ILE A 151 -7.43 16.82 -16.94
CA ILE A 151 -6.20 16.53 -17.65
C ILE A 151 -6.19 17.28 -19.00
N LYS A 152 -5.02 17.64 -19.51
CA LYS A 152 -4.90 18.13 -20.88
C LYS A 152 -5.19 17.01 -21.87
N LYS A 153 -5.95 17.31 -22.92
CA LYS A 153 -6.39 16.30 -23.92
C LYS A 153 -5.20 15.63 -24.60
N ASP A 154 -4.20 16.43 -25.01
CA ASP A 154 -2.99 15.91 -25.64
C ASP A 154 -2.25 14.94 -24.72
N ARG A 155 -2.13 15.28 -23.43
CA ARG A 155 -1.53 14.37 -22.43
C ARG A 155 -2.32 13.09 -22.27
N LEU A 156 -3.64 13.17 -22.21
CA LEU A 156 -4.50 11.98 -22.11
C LEU A 156 -4.35 11.08 -23.33
N LEU A 157 -4.26 11.65 -24.53
CA LEU A 157 -4.03 10.88 -25.78
C LEU A 157 -2.62 10.29 -25.82
N GLU A 158 -1.60 11.03 -25.39
CA GLU A 158 -0.21 10.55 -25.28
C GLU A 158 -0.11 9.31 -24.37
N ILE A 159 -0.79 9.30 -23.24
CA ILE A 159 -0.84 8.14 -22.34
C ILE A 159 -1.85 7.07 -22.78
N GLY A 160 -2.37 7.14 -24.01
CA GLY A 160 -3.24 6.12 -24.61
C GLY A 160 -4.71 6.14 -24.16
N GLY A 161 -5.20 7.22 -23.56
CA GLY A 161 -6.58 7.33 -23.05
C GLY A 161 -6.82 6.40 -21.87
N PHE A 162 -8.04 5.90 -21.72
CA PHE A 162 -8.40 4.92 -20.70
C PHE A 162 -8.33 3.49 -21.28
N ASP A 163 -8.01 2.50 -20.46
CA ASP A 163 -7.92 1.12 -20.93
C ASP A 163 -9.30 0.55 -21.31
N ASN A 164 -9.53 0.36 -22.61
CA ASN A 164 -10.76 -0.19 -23.16
C ASN A 164 -11.04 -1.66 -22.76
N GLY A 165 -10.06 -2.35 -22.21
CA GLY A 165 -10.22 -3.70 -21.67
C GLY A 165 -10.92 -3.73 -20.32
N MET A 166 -11.01 -2.59 -19.64
CA MET A 166 -11.68 -2.49 -18.34
C MET A 166 -13.20 -2.48 -18.46
N GLU A 167 -13.85 -3.24 -17.60
CA GLU A 167 -15.31 -3.29 -17.50
C GLU A 167 -15.80 -2.47 -16.30
N HIS A 168 -16.98 -1.86 -16.45
CA HIS A 168 -17.59 -0.99 -15.43
C HIS A 168 -16.70 0.22 -15.04
N GLY A 169 -16.50 0.52 -13.75
CA GLY A 169 -15.83 1.75 -13.33
C GLY A 169 -14.65 1.60 -12.38
N ALA A 170 -14.53 0.44 -11.72
CA ALA A 170 -13.43 0.21 -10.78
C ALA A 170 -12.09 0.06 -11.52
N GLY A 171 -11.01 0.56 -10.93
CA GLY A 171 -9.66 0.48 -11.49
C GLY A 171 -9.31 1.52 -12.57
N VAL A 172 -10.31 2.13 -13.25
CA VAL A 172 -10.04 3.04 -14.38
C VAL A 172 -9.21 4.26 -13.96
N ILE A 173 -9.49 4.84 -12.79
CA ILE A 173 -8.73 5.99 -12.29
C ILE A 173 -7.38 5.55 -11.74
N THR A 174 -7.31 4.37 -11.13
CA THR A 174 -6.06 3.77 -10.67
C THR A 174 -5.11 3.56 -11.85
N ASP A 175 -5.58 2.94 -12.95
CA ASP A 175 -4.80 2.78 -14.17
C ASP A 175 -4.34 4.13 -14.74
N ALA A 176 -5.26 5.07 -14.94
CA ALA A 176 -4.94 6.37 -15.52
C ALA A 176 -3.92 7.15 -14.69
N SER A 177 -4.01 7.08 -13.36
CA SER A 177 -3.10 7.77 -12.44
C SER A 177 -1.71 7.14 -12.44
N LEU A 178 -1.63 5.81 -12.28
CA LEU A 178 -0.36 5.08 -12.28
C LEU A 178 0.37 5.27 -13.61
N LYS A 179 -0.30 5.04 -14.74
CA LYS A 179 0.34 5.20 -16.03
C LYS A 179 0.76 6.64 -16.32
N ASN A 180 -0.02 7.65 -15.87
CA ASN A 180 0.41 9.04 -16.03
C ASN A 180 1.71 9.33 -15.29
N ILE A 181 1.85 8.84 -14.04
CA ILE A 181 3.07 8.99 -13.24
C ILE A 181 4.23 8.23 -13.90
N LEU A 182 4.04 6.96 -14.22
CA LEU A 182 5.09 6.11 -14.80
C LEU A 182 5.57 6.60 -16.17
N LEU A 183 4.70 7.27 -16.93
CA LEU A 183 5.03 7.92 -18.21
C LEU A 183 5.48 9.39 -18.04
N GLY A 184 5.98 9.77 -16.86
CA GLY A 184 6.64 11.05 -16.63
C GLY A 184 5.73 12.23 -16.28
N GLY A 185 4.45 11.99 -16.02
CA GLY A 185 3.54 12.99 -15.48
C GLY A 185 3.45 12.99 -13.95
N SER A 186 2.41 13.61 -13.43
CA SER A 186 2.12 13.64 -11.99
C SER A 186 0.62 13.58 -11.72
N VAL A 187 0.27 13.33 -10.47
CA VAL A 187 -1.11 13.46 -9.96
C VAL A 187 -1.11 14.47 -8.82
N LYS A 188 -2.07 15.38 -8.81
CA LYS A 188 -2.21 16.40 -7.76
C LYS A 188 -3.64 16.51 -7.28
N ILE A 189 -3.81 16.66 -5.97
CA ILE A 189 -5.07 16.99 -5.33
C ILE A 189 -4.95 18.40 -4.74
N LEU A 190 -5.82 19.29 -5.18
CA LEU A 190 -5.81 20.68 -4.76
C LEU A 190 -6.57 20.85 -3.45
N LYS A 191 -5.85 21.22 -2.40
CA LYS A 191 -6.43 21.46 -1.07
C LYS A 191 -7.21 22.77 -0.98
N SER A 192 -7.05 23.68 -1.95
CA SER A 192 -7.77 24.96 -2.02
C SER A 192 -9.23 24.83 -2.45
N CYS A 193 -9.57 23.77 -3.17
CA CYS A 193 -10.93 23.52 -3.67
C CYS A 193 -11.38 22.10 -3.37
N SER A 194 -12.69 21.85 -3.49
CA SER A 194 -13.23 20.53 -3.17
C SER A 194 -14.42 20.13 -4.03
N VAL A 195 -14.61 18.82 -4.13
CA VAL A 195 -15.79 18.18 -4.69
C VAL A 195 -16.36 17.18 -3.69
N SER A 196 -17.68 17.19 -3.53
CA SER A 196 -18.39 16.23 -2.70
C SER A 196 -19.14 15.26 -3.59
N SER A 197 -19.08 13.96 -3.27
CA SER A 197 -19.85 12.95 -3.98
C SER A 197 -20.48 11.95 -3.05
N GLU A 198 -21.54 11.31 -3.53
CA GLU A 198 -22.09 10.16 -2.85
C GLU A 198 -21.04 9.04 -2.78
N SER A 199 -20.86 8.52 -1.58
CA SER A 199 -19.94 7.40 -1.35
C SER A 199 -20.56 6.12 -1.91
N VAL A 200 -20.19 5.74 -3.13
CA VAL A 200 -20.44 4.39 -3.60
C VAL A 200 -19.39 3.49 -2.98
N PRO A 201 -19.77 2.49 -2.16
CA PRO A 201 -18.82 1.61 -1.54
C PRO A 201 -17.96 0.93 -2.61
N TYR A 202 -16.63 1.05 -2.48
CA TYR A 202 -15.72 0.28 -3.30
C TYR A 202 -15.93 -1.22 -2.99
N GLN A 203 -16.07 -2.04 -4.03
CA GLN A 203 -16.32 -3.47 -3.89
C GLN A 203 -15.09 -4.25 -4.37
N PRO A 204 -14.07 -4.44 -3.52
CA PRO A 204 -12.81 -5.06 -3.91
C PRO A 204 -13.00 -6.49 -4.42
N ASN A 205 -13.95 -7.23 -3.85
CA ASN A 205 -14.22 -8.63 -4.20
C ASN A 205 -15.18 -8.81 -5.39
N HIS A 206 -15.61 -7.72 -6.04
CA HIS A 206 -16.46 -7.84 -7.23
C HIS A 206 -15.63 -8.34 -8.41
N LYS A 207 -16.15 -9.32 -9.15
CA LYS A 207 -15.44 -9.97 -10.28
C LYS A 207 -14.78 -8.97 -11.25
N ASN A 208 -15.48 -7.91 -11.63
CA ASN A 208 -14.96 -6.93 -12.58
C ASN A 208 -13.89 -6.04 -11.95
N THR A 209 -13.98 -5.74 -10.65
CA THR A 209 -12.93 -5.01 -9.91
C THR A 209 -11.64 -5.82 -9.88
N ILE A 210 -11.74 -7.10 -9.55
CA ILE A 210 -10.61 -8.04 -9.53
C ILE A 210 -9.97 -8.12 -10.93
N ALA A 211 -10.76 -8.33 -11.97
CA ALA A 211 -10.26 -8.43 -13.35
C ALA A 211 -9.58 -7.12 -13.82
N ASN A 212 -10.16 -5.95 -13.53
CA ASN A 212 -9.57 -4.66 -13.85
C ASN A 212 -8.26 -4.42 -13.10
N ASN A 213 -8.23 -4.71 -11.78
CA ASN A 213 -7.03 -4.56 -10.99
C ASN A 213 -5.95 -5.57 -11.40
N ALA A 214 -6.31 -6.79 -11.77
CA ALA A 214 -5.37 -7.76 -12.34
C ALA A 214 -4.75 -7.25 -13.66
N ARG A 215 -5.51 -6.58 -14.53
CA ARG A 215 -4.98 -5.93 -15.73
C ARG A 215 -3.95 -4.86 -15.38
N ILE A 216 -4.23 -4.04 -14.36
CA ILE A 216 -3.29 -3.02 -13.88
C ILE A 216 -2.01 -3.69 -13.36
N ALA A 217 -2.16 -4.74 -12.53
CA ALA A 217 -1.03 -5.47 -11.96
C ALA A 217 -0.13 -6.08 -13.05
N GLU A 218 -0.73 -6.79 -14.03
CA GLU A 218 0.00 -7.40 -15.15
C GLU A 218 0.66 -6.37 -16.07
N THR A 219 0.12 -5.16 -16.14
CA THR A 219 0.67 -4.11 -16.99
C THR A 219 1.77 -3.33 -16.26
N TRP A 220 1.51 -2.86 -15.03
CA TRP A 220 2.33 -1.81 -14.42
C TRP A 220 3.18 -2.26 -13.24
N LEU A 221 2.85 -3.39 -12.59
CA LEU A 221 3.56 -3.79 -11.36
C LEU A 221 4.83 -4.61 -11.59
N ASP A 222 5.20 -4.95 -12.83
CA ASP A 222 6.41 -5.70 -13.17
C ASP A 222 6.60 -6.96 -12.30
N GLU A 223 7.77 -7.09 -11.69
CA GLU A 223 8.10 -8.16 -10.76
C GLU A 223 7.21 -8.18 -9.51
N TYR A 224 6.50 -7.10 -9.21
CA TYR A 224 5.57 -7.03 -8.07
C TYR A 224 4.14 -7.48 -8.41
N ALA A 225 3.84 -7.86 -9.67
CA ALA A 225 2.49 -8.28 -10.06
C ALA A 225 1.97 -9.46 -9.22
N TYR A 226 2.84 -10.39 -8.82
CA TYR A 226 2.46 -11.51 -7.96
C TYR A 226 1.92 -11.06 -6.59
N ARG A 227 2.39 -9.93 -6.05
CA ARG A 227 1.94 -9.38 -4.76
C ARG A 227 0.48 -8.99 -4.77
N PHE A 228 -0.04 -8.55 -5.92
CA PHE A 228 -1.46 -8.34 -6.09
C PHE A 228 -2.24 -9.64 -5.88
N TYR A 229 -1.84 -10.73 -6.53
CA TYR A 229 -2.53 -12.02 -6.43
C TYR A 229 -2.43 -12.63 -5.03
N ASP A 230 -1.27 -12.53 -4.42
CA ASP A 230 -1.05 -12.96 -3.04
C ASP A 230 -1.92 -12.17 -2.06
N PHE A 231 -2.04 -10.85 -2.24
CA PHE A 231 -2.82 -9.98 -1.38
C PHE A 231 -4.31 -10.29 -1.44
N ILE A 232 -4.86 -10.50 -2.64
CA ILE A 232 -6.28 -10.84 -2.83
C ILE A 232 -6.59 -12.33 -2.66
N GLU A 233 -5.56 -13.18 -2.48
CA GLU A 233 -5.67 -14.65 -2.29
C GLU A 233 -6.36 -15.39 -3.44
N ILE A 234 -6.12 -14.98 -4.67
CA ILE A 234 -6.71 -15.58 -5.86
C ILE A 234 -5.60 -16.08 -6.78
N ASP A 235 -5.76 -17.31 -7.30
CA ASP A 235 -4.83 -17.81 -8.32
C ASP A 235 -4.97 -17.00 -9.61
N LYS A 236 -3.83 -16.44 -10.06
CA LYS A 236 -3.70 -15.69 -11.31
C LYS A 236 -4.39 -16.38 -12.50
N ASN A 237 -4.25 -17.70 -12.61
CA ASN A 237 -4.79 -18.47 -13.71
C ASN A 237 -6.33 -18.55 -13.74
N THR A 238 -6.99 -18.11 -12.68
CA THR A 238 -8.47 -18.09 -12.58
C THR A 238 -9.08 -16.75 -13.01
N ILE A 239 -8.25 -15.75 -13.28
CA ILE A 239 -8.69 -14.39 -13.64
C ILE A 239 -8.48 -14.18 -15.14
N ASP A 240 -9.56 -13.90 -15.86
CA ASP A 240 -9.48 -13.45 -17.25
C ASP A 240 -9.26 -11.93 -17.30
N THR A 241 -8.04 -11.53 -17.61
CA THR A 241 -7.68 -10.12 -17.79
C THR A 241 -7.98 -9.61 -19.21
N GLY A 242 -8.33 -10.49 -20.16
CA GLY A 242 -8.37 -10.18 -21.57
C GLY A 242 -7.00 -9.75 -22.13
N SER A 243 -6.97 -9.20 -23.33
CA SER A 243 -5.71 -8.74 -23.92
C SER A 243 -5.22 -7.45 -23.27
N ILE A 244 -3.94 -7.43 -22.85
CA ILE A 244 -3.23 -6.25 -22.34
C ILE A 244 -2.15 -5.75 -23.31
N ALA A 245 -2.10 -6.27 -24.54
CA ALA A 245 -1.03 -5.98 -25.50
C ALA A 245 -0.84 -4.47 -25.76
N VAL A 246 -1.94 -3.72 -25.93
CA VAL A 246 -1.89 -2.27 -26.15
C VAL A 246 -1.31 -1.54 -24.92
N CYS A 247 -1.61 -2.00 -23.71
CA CYS A 247 -1.07 -1.43 -22.47
C CYS A 247 0.43 -1.73 -22.36
N LEU A 248 0.88 -2.93 -22.75
CA LEU A 248 2.29 -3.31 -22.75
C LEU A 248 3.10 -2.54 -23.81
N ASP A 249 2.52 -2.26 -24.97
CA ASP A 249 3.15 -1.41 -25.99
C ASP A 249 3.36 0.03 -25.45
N LEU A 250 2.35 0.58 -24.77
CA LEU A 250 2.45 1.88 -24.14
C LEU A 250 3.50 1.90 -23.01
N LYS A 251 3.59 0.83 -22.24
CA LYS A 251 4.58 0.67 -21.15
C LYS A 251 6.03 0.80 -21.63
N GLN A 252 6.35 0.48 -22.88
CA GLN A 252 7.70 0.65 -23.44
C GLN A 252 8.18 2.12 -23.43
N GLN A 253 7.25 3.08 -23.26
CA GLN A 253 7.54 4.50 -23.13
C GLN A 253 7.72 4.96 -21.67
N GLN A 254 7.72 4.03 -20.72
CA GLN A 254 7.84 4.29 -19.28
C GLN A 254 9.14 5.03 -18.95
N GLN A 255 9.03 6.12 -18.19
CA GLN A 255 10.16 6.93 -17.71
C GLN A 255 10.59 6.54 -16.29
N TYR A 256 9.66 6.05 -15.49
CA TYR A 256 9.89 5.60 -14.12
C TYR A 256 9.35 4.19 -13.95
N ASP A 257 10.07 3.31 -13.29
CA ASP A 257 9.61 1.98 -12.94
C ASP A 257 8.69 1.99 -11.71
N ILE A 258 8.02 0.86 -11.49
CA ILE A 258 7.12 0.71 -10.35
C ILE A 258 7.85 0.80 -9.00
N LYS A 259 9.11 0.35 -8.94
CA LYS A 259 9.94 0.41 -7.73
C LYS A 259 10.19 1.85 -7.32
N TRP A 260 10.52 2.73 -8.28
CA TRP A 260 10.64 4.17 -8.03
C TRP A 260 9.32 4.78 -7.53
N LEU A 261 8.18 4.42 -8.15
CA LEU A 261 6.87 4.91 -7.73
C LEU A 261 6.56 4.50 -6.29
N ILE A 262 6.78 3.22 -5.95
CA ILE A 262 6.56 2.70 -4.61
C ILE A 262 7.45 3.44 -3.61
N SER A 263 8.75 3.53 -3.85
CA SER A 263 9.67 4.17 -2.91
C SER A 263 9.37 5.65 -2.69
N LYS A 264 8.86 6.34 -3.70
CA LYS A 264 8.58 7.77 -3.63
C LYS A 264 7.23 8.11 -3.01
N TYR A 265 6.18 7.38 -3.37
CA TYR A 265 4.79 7.77 -3.04
C TYR A 265 4.11 6.85 -2.03
N ILE A 266 4.51 5.61 -1.94
CA ILE A 266 3.90 4.58 -1.10
C ILE A 266 4.96 3.68 -0.47
N PRO A 267 5.97 4.26 0.22
CA PRO A 267 7.09 3.50 0.78
C PRO A 267 6.63 2.40 1.74
N GLU A 268 5.44 2.51 2.32
CA GLU A 268 4.80 1.46 3.11
C GLU A 268 4.49 0.17 2.33
N LEU A 269 4.50 0.19 1.00
CA LEU A 269 4.41 -1.00 0.16
C LEU A 269 5.77 -1.64 -0.14
N SER A 270 6.88 -0.93 0.09
CA SER A 270 8.23 -1.48 0.08
C SER A 270 8.57 -2.14 1.43
N GLY A 271 9.71 -1.88 1.98
CA GLY A 271 10.06 -2.33 3.32
C GLY A 271 10.08 -3.85 3.41
N ILE A 272 9.28 -4.42 4.32
CA ILE A 272 9.31 -5.87 4.57
C ILE A 272 9.02 -6.73 3.33
N TYR A 273 8.25 -6.24 2.37
CA TYR A 273 7.97 -6.99 1.14
C TYR A 273 9.18 -7.12 0.22
N ASP A 274 10.18 -6.24 0.32
CA ASP A 274 11.43 -6.36 -0.42
C ASP A 274 12.28 -7.53 0.08
N LEU A 275 12.00 -8.03 1.27
CA LEU A 275 12.62 -9.22 1.84
C LEU A 275 11.94 -10.53 1.43
N GLN A 276 10.80 -10.51 0.76
CA GLN A 276 10.10 -11.73 0.37
C GLN A 276 10.96 -12.60 -0.55
N ASN A 277 11.15 -13.86 -0.16
CA ASN A 277 11.90 -14.89 -0.90
C ASN A 277 13.39 -14.58 -1.17
N ILE A 278 14.01 -13.56 -0.52
CA ILE A 278 15.46 -13.29 -0.69
C ILE A 278 16.36 -14.43 -0.16
N ALA A 279 15.82 -15.26 0.72
CA ALA A 279 16.47 -16.41 1.30
C ALA A 279 15.95 -17.75 0.77
N ASP A 280 15.34 -17.75 -0.43
CA ASP A 280 14.82 -18.96 -1.06
C ASP A 280 15.92 -20.03 -1.19
N ASN A 281 15.61 -21.25 -0.74
CA ASN A 281 16.55 -22.39 -0.63
C ASN A 281 17.77 -22.12 0.28
N LYS A 282 17.69 -21.19 1.24
CA LYS A 282 18.75 -20.92 2.20
C LYS A 282 18.28 -21.19 3.63
N SER A 283 19.23 -21.24 4.54
CA SER A 283 18.96 -21.26 5.97
C SER A 283 19.14 -19.87 6.57
N ILE A 284 18.28 -19.51 7.53
CA ILE A 284 18.41 -18.28 8.31
C ILE A 284 18.77 -18.61 9.75
N ALA A 285 19.81 -17.96 10.26
CA ALA A 285 20.20 -17.99 11.67
C ALA A 285 19.63 -16.78 12.40
N ILE A 286 18.88 -17.00 13.47
CA ILE A 286 18.34 -15.94 14.34
C ILE A 286 19.13 -15.96 15.65
N ILE A 287 19.76 -14.85 15.99
CA ILE A 287 20.59 -14.71 17.20
C ILE A 287 19.78 -14.00 18.27
N CYS A 288 19.44 -14.74 19.31
CA CYS A 288 18.70 -14.29 20.48
C CYS A 288 19.66 -14.06 21.67
N ASP A 289 19.16 -13.38 22.70
CA ASP A 289 19.92 -12.91 23.83
C ASP A 289 19.94 -13.85 25.06
N GLY A 290 19.47 -15.09 24.91
CA GLY A 290 19.49 -16.06 25.99
C GLY A 290 20.92 -16.53 26.35
N PRO A 291 21.13 -17.03 27.58
CA PRO A 291 22.47 -17.29 28.09
C PRO A 291 23.26 -18.37 27.34
N SER A 292 22.61 -19.29 26.63
CA SER A 292 23.31 -20.34 25.86
C SER A 292 24.18 -19.78 24.74
N ILE A 293 23.89 -18.55 24.23
CA ILE A 293 24.67 -17.93 23.16
C ILE A 293 26.13 -17.69 23.58
N ASP A 294 26.43 -17.58 24.88
CA ASP A 294 27.78 -17.37 25.40
C ASP A 294 28.69 -18.57 25.15
N TYR A 295 28.13 -19.73 24.93
CA TYR A 295 28.84 -21.01 24.72
C TYR A 295 28.87 -21.47 23.26
N ILE A 296 28.26 -20.71 22.33
CA ILE A 296 28.20 -21.07 20.92
C ILE A 296 29.41 -20.49 20.15
N ASP A 297 30.06 -21.31 19.36
CA ASP A 297 31.11 -20.83 18.45
C ASP A 297 30.51 -19.94 17.35
N LYS A 298 30.92 -18.68 17.32
CA LYS A 298 30.48 -17.69 16.33
C LYS A 298 30.68 -18.18 14.88
N ASN A 299 31.76 -18.93 14.61
CA ASN A 299 32.02 -19.43 13.27
C ASN A 299 30.98 -20.43 12.75
N LEU A 300 30.24 -21.08 13.63
CA LEU A 300 29.14 -21.97 13.24
C LEU A 300 27.89 -21.20 12.77
N ILE A 301 27.69 -20.00 13.30
CA ILE A 301 26.51 -19.16 13.00
C ILE A 301 26.63 -18.58 11.58
N PHE A 302 27.81 -18.14 11.19
CA PHE A 302 28.05 -17.39 9.95
C PHE A 302 28.34 -18.27 8.72
N ARG A 303 28.38 -19.59 8.87
CA ARG A 303 28.64 -20.50 7.73
C ARG A 303 27.39 -20.72 6.88
N ASN A 304 27.32 -20.04 5.75
CA ASN A 304 26.28 -20.23 4.72
C ASN A 304 24.83 -19.89 5.16
N HIS A 305 24.67 -18.99 6.12
CA HIS A 305 23.35 -18.53 6.59
C HIS A 305 23.21 -17.04 6.39
N LEU A 306 21.99 -16.60 6.11
CA LEU A 306 21.60 -15.23 6.34
C LEU A 306 21.37 -15.08 7.85
N VAL A 307 21.86 -14.01 8.45
CA VAL A 307 21.84 -13.82 9.91
C VAL A 307 20.93 -12.68 10.30
N ILE A 308 19.99 -12.96 11.20
CA ILE A 308 19.10 -11.95 11.80
C ILE A 308 19.45 -11.81 13.28
N GLY A 309 19.86 -10.62 13.71
CA GLY A 309 20.08 -10.29 15.12
C GLY A 309 18.78 -9.80 15.79
N ILE A 310 18.62 -10.10 17.06
CA ILE A 310 17.50 -9.58 17.87
C ILE A 310 18.02 -8.49 18.78
N ASP A 311 17.37 -7.32 18.74
CA ASP A 311 17.69 -6.18 19.61
C ASP A 311 19.22 -5.92 19.68
N TYR A 312 19.78 -5.76 20.87
CA TYR A 312 21.20 -5.50 21.11
C TYR A 312 22.17 -6.59 20.59
N MET A 313 21.66 -7.79 20.24
CA MET A 313 22.52 -8.80 19.66
C MET A 313 23.08 -8.37 18.31
N GLY A 314 22.37 -7.49 17.58
CA GLY A 314 22.89 -6.85 16.38
C GLY A 314 24.19 -6.08 16.60
N LEU A 315 24.42 -5.48 17.77
CA LEU A 315 25.65 -4.75 18.07
C LEU A 315 26.85 -5.69 18.30
N HIS A 316 26.61 -6.91 18.79
CA HIS A 316 27.64 -7.89 19.15
C HIS A 316 27.99 -8.89 18.07
N TYR A 317 27.11 -9.02 17.07
CA TYR A 317 27.29 -9.91 15.92
C TYR A 317 27.15 -9.11 14.63
N ASP A 318 27.82 -9.57 13.57
CA ASP A 318 27.65 -9.01 12.23
C ASP A 318 26.45 -9.71 11.58
N CYS A 319 25.32 -9.03 11.58
CA CYS A 319 24.06 -9.56 11.05
C CYS A 319 23.76 -8.94 9.69
N ASP A 320 23.08 -9.68 8.83
CA ASP A 320 22.57 -9.15 7.56
C ASP A 320 21.38 -8.22 7.83
N TYR A 321 20.56 -8.58 8.84
CA TYR A 321 19.44 -7.78 9.33
C TYR A 321 19.35 -7.80 10.85
N VAL A 322 18.71 -6.78 11.43
CA VAL A 322 18.40 -6.73 12.86
C VAL A 322 16.93 -6.42 13.05
N ILE A 323 16.27 -7.17 13.93
CA ILE A 323 14.87 -6.95 14.30
C ILE A 323 14.79 -6.41 15.71
N THR A 324 14.03 -5.33 15.90
CA THR A 324 13.69 -4.80 17.21
C THR A 324 12.25 -4.30 17.28
N LEU A 325 11.62 -4.40 18.46
CA LEU A 325 10.31 -3.81 18.73
C LEU A 325 10.45 -2.51 19.57
N ALA A 326 11.67 -2.15 19.97
CA ALA A 326 11.94 -1.07 20.89
C ALA A 326 12.63 0.12 20.20
N ALA A 327 12.01 1.29 20.25
CA ALA A 327 12.49 2.49 19.59
C ALA A 327 13.86 2.99 20.06
N ASN A 328 14.17 2.82 21.36
CA ASN A 328 15.46 3.20 21.91
C ASN A 328 16.62 2.37 21.37
N VAL A 329 16.39 1.12 21.00
CA VAL A 329 17.42 0.23 20.43
C VAL A 329 17.77 0.64 19.00
N VAL A 330 16.82 1.19 18.24
CA VAL A 330 17.04 1.60 16.84
C VAL A 330 18.16 2.62 16.72
N ASN A 331 18.20 3.63 17.61
CA ASN A 331 19.22 4.67 17.57
C ASN A 331 20.62 4.08 17.73
N ASP A 332 20.79 3.13 18.65
CA ASP A 332 22.07 2.45 18.87
C ASP A 332 22.45 1.57 17.65
N LEU A 333 21.45 0.94 17.01
CA LEU A 333 21.67 0.11 15.81
C LEU A 333 22.07 0.95 14.59
N LEU A 334 21.52 2.16 14.42
CA LEU A 334 21.86 3.08 13.31
C LEU A 334 23.32 3.57 13.36
N GLU A 335 24.02 3.40 14.49
CA GLU A 335 25.47 3.64 14.57
C GLU A 335 26.29 2.55 13.82
N LYS A 336 25.72 1.35 13.63
CA LYS A 336 26.40 0.20 13.02
C LYS A 336 25.81 -0.25 11.68
N TYR A 337 24.50 -0.14 11.53
CA TYR A 337 23.74 -0.64 10.38
C TYR A 337 23.13 0.51 9.58
N SER A 338 22.97 0.32 8.28
CA SER A 338 22.10 1.18 7.49
C SER A 338 20.63 0.89 7.82
N SER A 339 19.75 1.87 7.62
CA SER A 339 18.33 1.75 7.96
C SER A 339 17.62 0.62 7.19
N ASP A 340 18.04 0.30 5.96
CA ASP A 340 17.56 -0.82 5.14
C ASP A 340 18.01 -2.21 5.62
N GLN A 341 18.73 -2.29 6.74
CA GLN A 341 19.07 -3.52 7.44
C GLN A 341 18.34 -3.68 8.78
N ILE A 342 17.59 -2.65 9.23
CA ILE A 342 16.89 -2.65 10.50
C ILE A 342 15.39 -2.84 10.26
N ILE A 343 14.84 -3.92 10.79
CA ILE A 343 13.45 -4.36 10.62
C ILE A 343 12.66 -4.04 11.89
N VAL A 344 11.59 -3.26 11.76
CA VAL A 344 10.81 -2.75 12.90
C VAL A 344 9.30 -2.79 12.60
N PRO A 345 8.43 -2.91 13.62
CA PRO A 345 7.01 -2.70 13.39
C PRO A 345 6.71 -1.22 13.11
N ASN A 346 5.66 -0.94 12.36
CA ASN A 346 5.22 0.43 12.04
C ASN A 346 4.99 1.28 13.30
N ILE A 347 4.56 0.65 14.39
CA ILE A 347 4.37 1.27 15.70
C ILE A 347 5.26 0.57 16.70
N MET A 348 6.17 1.30 17.33
CA MET A 348 7.18 0.79 18.23
C MET A 348 6.91 1.22 19.69
N TYR A 349 7.43 0.45 20.62
CA TYR A 349 7.46 0.83 22.03
C TYR A 349 8.62 1.78 22.32
N SER A 350 8.36 2.87 23.04
CA SER A 350 9.38 3.77 23.58
C SER A 350 9.18 3.93 25.09
N GLY A 351 10.19 4.39 25.81
CA GLY A 351 10.09 4.65 27.25
C GLY A 351 9.01 5.68 27.65
N SER A 352 8.55 6.49 26.70
CA SER A 352 7.48 7.51 26.88
C SER A 352 6.12 7.09 26.29
N GLY A 353 6.01 5.89 25.71
CA GLY A 353 4.79 5.39 25.07
C GLY A 353 5.06 4.75 23.71
N MET A 354 4.12 4.91 22.78
CA MET A 354 4.26 4.38 21.40
C MET A 354 4.71 5.49 20.45
N CYS A 355 5.56 5.16 19.49
CA CYS A 355 5.97 6.06 18.41
C CYS A 355 5.88 5.36 17.05
N LEU A 356 5.74 6.14 15.97
CA LEU A 356 5.83 5.64 14.62
C LEU A 356 7.30 5.42 14.23
N ALA A 357 7.60 4.32 13.56
CA ALA A 357 8.95 4.00 13.09
C ALA A 357 9.49 5.08 12.13
N SER A 358 8.66 5.61 11.26
CA SER A 358 9.00 6.70 10.33
C SER A 358 9.42 8.01 11.01
N HIS A 359 9.09 8.21 12.30
CA HIS A 359 9.58 9.36 13.07
C HIS A 359 11.03 9.21 13.53
N ILE A 360 11.59 8.00 13.44
CA ILE A 360 12.99 7.72 13.78
C ILE A 360 13.86 7.80 12.53
N ASP A 361 13.52 7.02 11.50
CA ASP A 361 14.20 7.01 10.20
C ASP A 361 13.25 6.46 9.12
N ASP A 362 13.13 7.16 7.99
CA ASP A 362 12.25 6.75 6.88
C ASP A 362 12.77 5.54 6.10
N GLY A 363 14.06 5.23 6.19
CA GLY A 363 14.70 4.10 5.51
C GLY A 363 14.54 2.76 6.22
N LEU A 364 13.96 2.72 7.44
CA LEU A 364 13.74 1.48 8.20
C LEU A 364 12.81 0.52 7.46
N ILE A 365 13.13 -0.78 7.50
CA ILE A 365 12.24 -1.81 6.96
C ILE A 365 11.06 -1.99 7.92
N GLN A 366 9.89 -1.51 7.53
CA GLN A 366 8.70 -1.51 8.38
C GLN A 366 7.78 -2.68 8.08
N PHE A 367 7.11 -3.21 9.11
CA PHE A 367 6.10 -4.26 8.98
C PHE A 367 4.90 -4.05 9.90
N ASN A 368 3.76 -4.63 9.52
CA ASN A 368 2.57 -4.69 10.37
C ASN A 368 2.68 -5.87 11.33
N ILE A 369 2.34 -5.62 12.59
CA ILE A 369 2.27 -6.62 13.67
C ILE A 369 0.81 -6.92 13.98
N ASP A 370 0.51 -8.18 14.24
CA ASP A 370 -0.84 -8.64 14.57
C ASP A 370 -1.20 -8.35 16.03
N GLU A 371 -2.46 -8.57 16.40
CA GLU A 371 -2.90 -8.49 17.79
C GLU A 371 -2.12 -9.47 18.68
N GLU A 372 -1.85 -9.05 19.92
CA GLU A 372 -1.06 -9.84 20.85
C GLU A 372 -1.66 -11.24 21.08
N GLY A 373 -0.85 -12.27 20.88
CA GLY A 373 -1.25 -13.66 21.06
C GLY A 373 -2.10 -14.24 19.92
N SER A 374 -2.30 -13.52 18.82
CA SER A 374 -2.96 -14.04 17.62
C SER A 374 -2.18 -15.19 17.01
N LEU A 375 -2.91 -16.24 16.61
CA LEU A 375 -2.30 -17.41 15.98
C LEU A 375 -2.01 -17.12 14.51
N PRO A 376 -0.75 -17.28 14.05
CA PRO A 376 -0.42 -17.03 12.66
C PRO A 376 -1.04 -18.11 11.75
N GLU A 377 -1.78 -17.68 10.76
CA GLU A 377 -2.42 -18.57 9.79
C GLU A 377 -1.64 -18.66 8.47
N LYS A 378 -0.86 -17.64 8.13
CA LYS A 378 -0.15 -17.49 6.86
C LYS A 378 1.24 -16.92 7.06
N ILE A 379 2.16 -17.20 6.11
CA ILE A 379 3.52 -16.66 6.11
C ILE A 379 3.50 -15.33 5.33
N ARG A 380 2.96 -14.28 5.95
CA ARG A 380 2.91 -12.92 5.42
C ARG A 380 2.50 -11.91 6.50
N PRO A 381 2.70 -10.60 6.28
CA PRO A 381 2.15 -9.59 7.20
C PRO A 381 0.61 -9.66 7.31
N PRO A 382 0.01 -9.32 8.46
CA PRO A 382 0.69 -8.92 9.69
C PRO A 382 1.42 -10.11 10.35
N PHE A 383 2.60 -9.83 10.94
CA PHE A 383 3.38 -10.88 11.61
C PHE A 383 2.92 -11.08 13.05
N CYS A 384 3.07 -12.32 13.54
CA CYS A 384 2.60 -12.70 14.86
C CYS A 384 3.27 -11.90 15.99
N ASN A 385 2.49 -11.61 17.03
CA ASN A 385 2.92 -10.84 18.19
C ASN A 385 2.75 -11.63 19.48
N PHE A 386 3.88 -12.10 20.05
CA PHE A 386 3.94 -12.72 21.37
C PHE A 386 4.89 -11.95 22.31
N LYS A 387 4.88 -10.62 22.23
CA LYS A 387 5.70 -9.70 23.03
C LYS A 387 7.22 -9.92 22.94
N SER A 388 7.69 -10.66 21.96
CA SER A 388 9.10 -10.91 21.74
C SER A 388 9.44 -10.73 20.26
N PRO A 389 10.50 -9.99 19.95
CA PRO A 389 10.95 -9.81 18.56
C PRO A 389 11.35 -11.14 17.90
N VAL A 390 11.65 -12.19 18.68
CA VAL A 390 12.03 -13.51 18.16
C VAL A 390 10.87 -14.13 17.35
N HIS A 391 9.62 -13.99 17.79
CA HIS A 391 8.47 -14.54 17.06
C HIS A 391 8.27 -13.83 15.72
N CYS A 392 8.40 -12.50 15.72
CA CYS A 392 8.40 -11.73 14.48
C CYS A 392 9.54 -12.17 13.56
N ALA A 393 10.75 -12.34 14.10
CA ALA A 393 11.92 -12.78 13.33
C ALA A 393 11.74 -14.16 12.69
N VAL A 394 11.17 -15.12 13.42
CA VAL A 394 10.88 -16.48 12.89
C VAL A 394 9.85 -16.40 11.77
N HIS A 395 8.79 -15.62 11.95
CA HIS A 395 7.73 -15.46 10.95
C HIS A 395 8.26 -14.72 9.70
N ILE A 396 9.08 -13.67 9.90
CA ILE A 396 9.74 -12.92 8.83
C ILE A 396 10.77 -13.81 8.11
N ALA A 397 11.56 -14.62 8.81
CA ALA A 397 12.49 -15.55 8.18
C ALA A 397 11.77 -16.55 7.26
N ALA A 398 10.61 -17.03 7.67
CA ALA A 398 9.77 -17.85 6.80
C ALA A 398 9.25 -17.07 5.58
N PHE A 399 8.85 -15.82 5.76
CA PHE A 399 8.44 -14.92 4.68
C PHE A 399 9.59 -14.61 3.71
N MET A 400 10.83 -14.55 4.21
CA MET A 400 12.04 -14.43 3.40
C MET A 400 12.34 -15.70 2.57
N GLY A 401 11.57 -16.77 2.72
CA GLY A 401 11.70 -17.99 1.93
C GLY A 401 12.70 -19.00 2.51
N ALA A 402 13.03 -18.94 3.79
CA ALA A 402 13.97 -19.86 4.41
C ALA A 402 13.45 -21.30 4.48
N ASP A 403 14.25 -22.28 4.05
CA ASP A 403 13.96 -23.72 4.24
C ASP A 403 14.19 -24.18 5.67
N ASN A 404 15.19 -23.59 6.34
CA ASN A 404 15.53 -23.90 7.71
C ASN A 404 15.75 -22.59 8.50
N ILE A 405 15.13 -22.51 9.66
CA ILE A 405 15.29 -21.39 10.61
C ILE A 405 15.95 -21.94 11.87
N MET A 406 17.11 -21.38 12.22
CA MET A 406 17.90 -21.83 13.36
C MET A 406 17.91 -20.75 14.43
N LEU A 407 17.45 -21.08 15.63
CA LEU A 407 17.44 -20.20 16.80
C LEU A 407 18.67 -20.47 17.67
N TYR A 408 19.49 -19.46 17.85
CA TYR A 408 20.65 -19.47 18.74
C TYR A 408 20.36 -18.57 19.94
N GLY A 409 20.51 -19.09 21.17
CA GLY A 409 20.25 -18.33 22.38
C GLY A 409 18.76 -18.09 22.69
N PHE A 410 17.86 -18.91 22.18
CA PHE A 410 16.45 -18.88 22.57
C PHE A 410 16.18 -19.91 23.66
N ASP A 411 16.54 -19.57 24.89
CA ASP A 411 16.58 -20.55 25.99
C ASP A 411 15.27 -20.66 26.75
N ASN A 412 14.55 -19.54 26.95
CA ASN A 412 13.34 -19.45 27.80
C ASN A 412 13.51 -20.12 29.17
N LYS A 413 14.71 -20.04 29.70
CA LYS A 413 15.09 -20.58 31.02
C LYS A 413 16.28 -19.81 31.59
N ILE A 414 16.44 -19.93 32.90
CA ILE A 414 17.61 -19.39 33.59
C ILE A 414 18.72 -20.43 33.56
N ILE A 415 19.89 -20.05 33.09
CA ILE A 415 21.09 -20.89 33.04
C ILE A 415 22.17 -20.21 33.88
N ASN A 416 22.71 -20.92 34.89
CA ASN A 416 23.72 -20.38 35.81
C ASN A 416 23.36 -19.02 36.40
N ASP A 417 22.11 -18.92 36.90
CA ASP A 417 21.52 -17.73 37.51
C ASP A 417 21.37 -16.53 36.53
N LYS A 418 21.46 -16.77 35.22
CA LYS A 418 21.31 -15.73 34.17
C LYS A 418 20.12 -16.02 33.29
N SER A 419 19.35 -14.98 33.02
CA SER A 419 18.24 -15.02 32.07
C SER A 419 18.65 -14.53 30.66
N HIS A 420 19.78 -13.84 30.56
CA HIS A 420 20.32 -13.27 29.32
C HIS A 420 21.82 -13.50 29.17
N THR A 421 22.37 -13.24 27.97
CA THR A 421 23.80 -13.31 27.69
C THR A 421 24.60 -12.31 28.51
N THR A 422 25.85 -12.65 28.83
CA THR A 422 26.79 -11.75 29.48
C THR A 422 27.42 -10.71 28.55
N LYS A 423 27.17 -10.80 27.25
CA LYS A 423 27.76 -9.92 26.23
C LYS A 423 27.14 -8.53 26.21
N ILE A 424 25.96 -8.37 26.78
CA ILE A 424 25.23 -7.09 26.79
C ILE A 424 25.35 -6.47 28.19
N GLU A 425 26.14 -5.37 28.32
CA GLU A 425 26.37 -4.68 29.60
C GLU A 425 25.08 -4.22 30.26
N PHE A 426 24.12 -3.78 29.49
CA PHE A 426 22.80 -3.36 29.96
C PHE A 426 22.13 -4.42 30.83
N TYR A 427 22.30 -5.70 30.51
CA TYR A 427 21.76 -6.79 31.33
C TYR A 427 22.61 -7.08 32.56
N ASN A 428 23.88 -6.67 32.60
CA ASN A 428 24.77 -6.89 33.75
C ASN A 428 24.50 -5.92 34.88
N ASP A 429 23.85 -4.78 34.63
CA ASP A 429 23.52 -3.76 35.65
C ASP A 429 22.22 -4.07 36.43
N GLY A 430 21.81 -5.33 36.50
CA GLY A 430 20.66 -5.76 37.32
C GLY A 430 19.32 -5.79 36.57
N HIS A 431 19.30 -5.59 35.28
CA HIS A 431 18.11 -5.75 34.41
C HIS A 431 17.81 -7.21 34.06
N TYR A 432 18.21 -8.14 34.92
CA TYR A 432 17.83 -9.54 34.80
C TYR A 432 16.36 -9.75 35.13
N TRP A 433 15.72 -10.59 34.37
CA TRP A 433 14.44 -11.11 34.78
C TRP A 433 14.64 -12.00 36.01
N PRO A 434 14.01 -11.66 37.15
CA PRO A 434 14.19 -12.44 38.36
C PRO A 434 13.62 -13.85 38.20
N ASN A 435 14.26 -14.83 38.85
CA ASN A 435 13.74 -16.20 38.86
C ASN A 435 12.49 -16.25 39.74
N ASN A 436 11.35 -15.94 39.17
CA ASN A 436 10.06 -15.92 39.88
C ASN A 436 8.92 -16.41 38.96
N GLU A 437 7.74 -16.52 39.53
CA GLU A 437 6.54 -17.01 38.82
C GLU A 437 6.16 -16.19 37.58
N ASN A 438 6.38 -14.87 37.60
CA ASN A 438 6.06 -14.00 36.48
C ASN A 438 6.99 -14.26 35.27
N THR A 439 8.31 -14.43 35.52
CA THR A 439 9.27 -14.79 34.49
C THR A 439 8.93 -16.15 33.88
N SER A 440 8.54 -17.13 34.69
CA SER A 440 8.11 -18.44 34.21
C SER A 440 6.84 -18.36 33.34
N LYS A 441 5.89 -17.50 33.69
CA LYS A 441 4.69 -17.26 32.87
C LYS A 441 5.02 -16.63 31.51
N ILE A 442 5.96 -15.69 31.48
CA ILE A 442 6.42 -15.05 30.24
C ILE A 442 7.12 -16.09 29.35
N PHE A 443 8.03 -16.90 29.88
CA PHE A 443 8.67 -17.97 29.14
C PHE A 443 7.66 -18.99 28.59
N THR A 444 6.64 -19.33 29.36
CA THR A 444 5.55 -20.20 28.90
C THR A 444 4.79 -19.56 27.73
N PHE A 445 4.52 -18.26 27.78
CA PHE A 445 3.87 -17.52 26.70
C PHE A 445 4.72 -17.50 25.43
N TYR A 446 6.03 -17.29 25.56
CA TYR A 446 6.94 -17.37 24.43
C TYR A 446 7.01 -18.75 23.78
N GLU A 447 7.00 -19.82 24.60
CA GLU A 447 6.94 -21.19 24.06
C GLU A 447 5.64 -21.45 23.31
N GLN A 448 4.50 -20.99 23.80
CA GLN A 448 3.21 -21.10 23.10
C GLN A 448 3.23 -20.39 21.74
N GLY A 449 3.86 -19.22 21.66
CA GLY A 449 4.04 -18.52 20.41
C GLY A 449 4.91 -19.30 19.42
N LEU A 450 6.02 -19.85 19.90
CA LEU A 450 6.92 -20.63 19.05
C LEU A 450 6.29 -21.95 18.57
N ASP A 451 5.53 -22.63 19.43
CA ASP A 451 4.77 -23.84 19.07
C ASP A 451 3.72 -23.54 17.98
N SER A 452 3.07 -22.40 18.08
CA SER A 452 2.07 -21.95 17.09
C SER A 452 2.72 -21.68 15.74
N LEU A 453 3.84 -20.96 15.73
CA LEU A 453 4.65 -20.76 14.54
C LEU A 453 5.19 -22.08 13.98
N GLY A 454 5.67 -22.98 14.83
CA GLY A 454 6.14 -24.29 14.42
C GLY A 454 5.12 -25.09 13.62
N LYS A 455 3.84 -25.02 13.99
CA LYS A 455 2.74 -25.64 13.23
C LYS A 455 2.58 -25.01 11.85
N LEU A 456 2.64 -23.68 11.75
CA LEU A 456 2.58 -22.96 10.48
C LEU A 456 3.78 -23.34 9.58
N LEU A 457 4.99 -23.35 10.14
CA LEU A 457 6.21 -23.70 9.43
C LEU A 457 6.19 -25.13 8.88
N ILE A 458 5.77 -26.11 9.69
CA ILE A 458 5.63 -27.51 9.27
C ILE A 458 4.66 -27.63 8.08
N LYS A 459 3.53 -26.92 8.13
CA LYS A 459 2.54 -26.89 7.03
C LYS A 459 3.15 -26.37 5.72
N ASN A 460 4.17 -25.53 5.80
CA ASN A 460 4.88 -24.93 4.67
C ASN A 460 6.24 -25.59 4.38
N ASN A 461 6.53 -26.78 4.95
CA ASN A 461 7.78 -27.53 4.78
C ASN A 461 9.03 -26.81 5.28
N ILE A 462 8.92 -25.86 6.20
CA ILE A 462 10.03 -25.13 6.80
C ILE A 462 10.40 -25.77 8.13
N LYS A 463 11.72 -25.97 8.34
CA LYS A 463 12.24 -26.55 9.58
C LYS A 463 12.64 -25.46 10.56
N LEU A 464 12.16 -25.56 11.81
CA LEU A 464 12.59 -24.72 12.92
C LEU A 464 13.49 -25.53 13.85
N LEU A 465 14.72 -25.09 14.05
CA LEU A 465 15.74 -25.78 14.83
C LEU A 465 16.21 -24.89 15.99
N ARG A 466 16.22 -25.42 17.21
CA ARG A 466 16.84 -24.75 18.35
C ARG A 466 18.27 -25.25 18.50
N MET A 467 19.22 -24.33 18.45
CA MET A 467 20.66 -24.60 18.51
C MET A 467 21.18 -24.26 19.91
N ASN A 468 20.56 -24.85 20.93
CA ASN A 468 20.95 -24.64 22.31
C ASN A 468 22.04 -25.64 22.70
N TYR A 469 23.20 -25.15 23.12
CA TYR A 469 24.23 -25.97 23.77
C TYR A 469 23.92 -26.00 25.27
N VAL A 470 23.61 -27.15 25.79
CA VAL A 470 23.67 -27.47 27.23
C VAL A 470 24.43 -28.71 27.43
#